data_c55aecd97698099816507513b1b3812a
#
_entry.id   c55aecd97698099816507513b1b3812a
#
_cell.length_a   1.000
_cell.length_b   1.000
_cell.length_c   1.000
_cell.angle_alpha   90.00
_cell.angle_beta   90.00
_cell.angle_gamma   90.00
#
_symmetry.space_group_name_H-M   'P 1'
#
loop_
_entity.id
_entity.type
_entity.pdbx_description
1 polymer ?
#
loop_
_entity_poly.entity_id
_entity_poly.type
_entity_poly.pdbx_seq_one_letter_code
_entity_poly.pdbx_strand_id
1 'polypeptide(L)' 'QRIVVIINNSDALEEVTVPVWQAEIPMRGRMRRLMYSYHEGYTTEYEEYIVEDGEIVVNMGAYSALVLKEMDVNYG' A
#
# COMPACT_ATOMS: atom_id res chain seq x y z
N GLN A 1 10.78 -5.69 -9.16
CA GLN A 1 9.54 -5.45 -8.40
C GLN A 1 9.66 -4.17 -7.59
N ARG A 2 8.60 -3.46 -7.46
CA ARG A 2 8.57 -2.18 -6.75
C ARG A 2 8.05 -2.32 -5.35
N ILE A 3 8.66 -1.59 -4.43
CA ILE A 3 8.21 -1.49 -3.04
C ILE A 3 7.75 -0.06 -2.82
N VAL A 4 6.58 0.08 -2.22
CA VAL A 4 6.02 1.38 -1.87
C VAL A 4 5.81 1.44 -0.37
N VAL A 5 6.28 2.51 0.25
CA VAL A 5 6.11 2.73 1.69
C VAL A 5 5.21 3.95 1.86
N ILE A 6 4.15 3.79 2.63
CA ILE A 6 3.17 4.84 2.90
C ILE A 6 3.15 5.08 4.40
N ILE A 7 3.26 6.34 4.80
CA ILE A 7 3.32 6.71 6.20
C ILE A 7 2.19 7.69 6.51
N ASN A 8 1.42 7.39 7.55
CA ASN A 8 0.48 8.34 8.14
C ASN A 8 1.07 8.87 9.44
N ASN A 9 1.50 10.10 9.40
CA ASN A 9 2.15 10.75 10.54
C ASN A 9 1.18 11.60 11.34
N SER A 10 -0.10 11.43 11.10
CA SER A 10 -1.19 12.13 11.78
C SER A 10 -1.65 11.34 13.00
N ASP A 11 -2.26 12.03 13.96
CA ASP A 11 -2.85 11.40 15.14
C ASP A 11 -4.28 10.92 14.90
N ALA A 12 -4.72 10.87 13.67
CA ALA A 12 -6.07 10.46 13.29
C ALA A 12 -6.03 9.41 12.18
N LEU A 13 -7.10 8.63 12.09
CA LEU A 13 -7.33 7.74 10.96
C LEU A 13 -7.51 8.57 9.69
N GLU A 14 -6.82 8.20 8.63
CA GLU A 14 -6.93 8.90 7.36
C GLU A 14 -7.07 7.93 6.20
N GLU A 15 -7.91 8.32 5.23
CA GLU A 15 -7.98 7.65 3.95
C GLU A 15 -6.93 8.30 3.04
N VAL A 16 -6.03 7.49 2.50
CA VAL A 16 -4.93 7.99 1.69
C VAL A 16 -5.05 7.42 0.29
N THR A 17 -5.06 8.31 -0.71
CA THR A 17 -5.00 7.92 -2.12
C THR A 17 -3.56 8.04 -2.58
N VAL A 18 -2.98 6.93 -3.04
CA VAL A 18 -1.57 6.87 -3.40
C VAL A 18 -1.42 6.69 -4.89
N PRO A 19 -0.78 7.65 -5.58
CA PRO A 19 -0.55 7.55 -7.03
C PRO A 19 0.63 6.63 -7.31
N VAL A 20 0.40 5.33 -7.24
CA VAL A 20 1.48 4.34 -7.38
C VAL A 20 2.10 4.32 -8.77
N TRP A 21 1.39 4.85 -9.78
CA TRP A 21 1.95 4.95 -11.14
C TRP A 21 3.23 5.80 -11.15
N GLN A 22 3.40 6.71 -10.20
CA GLN A 22 4.62 7.52 -10.10
C GLN A 22 5.83 6.70 -9.71
N ALA A 23 5.62 5.51 -9.16
CA ALA A 23 6.69 4.57 -8.84
C ALA A 23 6.88 3.56 -9.97
N GLU A 24 6.38 3.87 -11.16
CA GLU A 24 6.45 3.03 -12.36
C GLU A 24 5.68 1.72 -12.21
N ILE A 25 4.69 1.73 -11.35
CA ILE A 25 3.78 0.59 -11.20
C ILE A 25 2.68 0.70 -12.25
N PRO A 26 2.29 -0.40 -12.90
CA PRO A 26 1.27 -0.35 -13.94
C PRO A 26 -0.03 0.30 -13.48
N MET A 27 -0.74 0.93 -14.41
CA MET A 27 -2.00 1.61 -14.14
C MET A 27 -3.08 0.66 -13.62
N ARG A 28 -2.91 -0.63 -13.87
CA ARG A 28 -3.76 -1.70 -13.34
C ARG A 28 -2.89 -2.79 -12.79
N GLY A 29 -3.36 -3.42 -11.74
CA GLY A 29 -2.63 -4.53 -11.14
C GLY A 29 -2.99 -4.67 -9.68
N ARG A 30 -2.11 -5.32 -8.96
CA ARG A 30 -2.31 -5.56 -7.54
C ARG A 30 -1.04 -5.29 -6.78
N MET A 31 -1.22 -4.87 -5.54
CA MET A 31 -0.12 -4.74 -4.60
C MET A 31 -0.41 -5.60 -3.38
N ARG A 32 0.63 -6.16 -2.84
CA ARG A 32 0.55 -7.03 -1.68
C ARG A 32 1.13 -6.33 -0.48
N ARG A 33 0.43 -6.43 0.65
CA ARG A 33 0.95 -5.90 1.90
C ARG A 33 2.05 -6.81 2.45
N LEU A 34 3.21 -6.24 2.68
CA LEU A 34 4.31 -6.95 3.35
C LEU A 34 4.25 -6.74 4.85
N MET A 35 3.92 -5.54 5.27
CA MET A 35 3.85 -5.19 6.68
C MET A 35 2.97 -3.96 6.87
N TYR A 36 2.27 -3.92 7.97
CA TYR A 36 1.57 -2.74 8.45
C TYR A 36 1.97 -2.52 9.90
N SER A 37 2.58 -1.39 10.19
CA SER A 37 2.93 -1.03 11.56
C SER A 37 2.00 0.07 12.05
N TYR A 38 1.66 0.00 13.32
CA TYR A 38 0.76 0.94 13.94
C TYR A 38 1.19 1.18 15.39
N HIS A 39 0.47 2.04 16.07
CA HIS A 39 0.83 2.48 17.42
C HIS A 39 1.13 1.33 18.39
N GLU A 40 0.38 0.24 18.31
CA GLU A 40 0.48 -0.86 19.26
C GLU A 40 1.34 -2.04 18.77
N GLY A 41 1.92 -1.95 17.57
CA GLY A 41 2.71 -3.04 17.04
C GLY A 41 2.74 -3.09 15.53
N TYR A 42 2.71 -4.30 15.00
CA TYR A 42 2.72 -4.49 13.56
C TYR A 42 2.05 -5.82 13.20
N THR A 43 1.71 -5.95 11.92
CA THR A 43 1.20 -7.21 11.39
C THR A 43 1.83 -7.49 10.03
N THR A 44 2.00 -8.77 9.72
CA THR A 44 2.44 -9.23 8.40
C THR A 44 1.37 -10.06 7.73
N GLU A 45 0.13 -9.97 8.20
CA GLU A 45 -0.99 -10.68 7.57
C GLU A 45 -1.14 -10.28 6.12
N TYR A 46 -1.45 -11.25 5.29
CA TYR A 46 -1.60 -11.03 3.86
C TYR A 46 -2.82 -10.16 3.57
N GLU A 47 -2.62 -9.17 2.71
CA GLU A 47 -3.70 -8.35 2.19
C GLU A 47 -3.30 -7.83 0.84
N GLU A 48 -4.25 -7.74 -0.09
CA GLU A 48 -4.02 -7.22 -1.43
C GLU A 48 -4.77 -5.92 -1.65
N TYR A 49 -4.17 -5.06 -2.44
CA TYR A 49 -4.79 -3.80 -2.86
C TYR A 49 -4.83 -3.78 -4.38
N ILE A 50 -5.97 -3.38 -4.92
CA ILE A 50 -6.16 -3.30 -6.36
C ILE A 50 -5.76 -1.91 -6.83
N VAL A 51 -4.92 -1.86 -7.87
CA VAL A 51 -4.54 -0.60 -8.50
C VAL A 51 -5.58 -0.27 -9.57
N GLU A 52 -6.22 0.89 -9.44
CA GLU A 52 -7.19 1.39 -10.42
C GLU A 52 -6.74 2.77 -10.88
N ASP A 53 -6.65 2.95 -12.18
CA ASP A 53 -6.22 4.20 -12.78
C ASP A 53 -4.89 4.72 -12.20
N GLY A 54 -3.99 3.77 -11.88
CA GLY A 54 -2.67 4.10 -11.34
C GLY A 54 -2.66 4.48 -9.87
N GLU A 55 -3.77 4.27 -9.16
CA GLU A 55 -3.88 4.65 -7.76
C GLU A 55 -4.38 3.51 -6.89
N ILE A 56 -4.01 3.55 -5.61
CA ILE A 56 -4.63 2.72 -4.59
C ILE A 56 -5.18 3.63 -3.49
N VAL A 57 -6.23 3.17 -2.83
CA VAL A 57 -6.83 3.88 -1.70
C VAL A 57 -6.66 3.00 -0.47
N VAL A 58 -6.07 3.54 0.58
CA VAL A 58 -5.84 2.80 1.82
C VAL A 58 -6.32 3.61 3.01
N ASN A 59 -6.85 2.92 4.01
CA ASN A 59 -7.20 3.53 5.29
C ASN A 59 -6.09 3.25 6.27
N MET A 60 -5.49 4.30 6.80
CA MET A 60 -4.35 4.18 7.70
C MET A 60 -4.69 4.76 9.05
N GLY A 61 -4.46 3.98 10.09
CA GLY A 61 -4.61 4.45 11.45
C GLY A 61 -3.58 5.51 11.80
N ALA A 62 -3.75 6.12 12.96
CA ALA A 62 -2.82 7.14 13.44
C ALA A 62 -1.40 6.56 13.56
N TYR A 63 -0.41 7.35 13.18
CA TYR A 63 1.01 7.00 13.31
C TYR A 63 1.33 5.60 12.77
N SER A 64 0.89 5.32 11.56
CA SER A 64 1.07 4.01 10.96
C SER A 64 1.94 4.08 9.71
N ALA A 65 2.49 2.93 9.34
CA ALA A 65 3.25 2.76 8.12
C ALA A 65 2.81 1.49 7.42
N LEU A 66 2.73 1.55 6.10
CA LEU A 66 2.29 0.43 5.29
C LEU A 66 3.35 0.16 4.23
N VAL A 67 3.81 -1.08 4.14
CA VAL A 67 4.79 -1.49 3.15
C VAL A 67 4.12 -2.41 2.16
N LEU A 68 4.13 -2.01 0.91
CA LEU A 68 3.48 -2.74 -0.17
C LEU A 68 4.50 -3.16 -1.21
N LYS A 69 4.23 -4.29 -1.85
CA LYS A 69 5.05 -4.80 -2.94
C LYS A 69 4.19 -5.01 -4.16
N GLU A 70 4.70 -4.59 -5.32
CA GLU A 70 4.07 -4.88 -6.59
C GLU A 70 4.00 -6.39 -6.78
N MET A 71 2.84 -6.90 -7.16
CA MET A 71 2.69 -8.30 -7.47
C MET A 71 3.04 -8.55 -8.93
N ASP A 72 3.79 -9.62 -9.18
CA ASP A 72 4.08 -10.01 -10.55
C ASP A 72 2.79 -10.42 -11.23
N VAL A 73 2.51 -9.77 -12.32
CA VAL A 73 1.42 -10.20 -13.19
C VAL A 73 2.03 -11.23 -14.13
N ASN A 74 1.65 -12.46 -13.92
CA ASN A 74 2.13 -13.53 -14.77
C ASN A 74 1.27 -13.61 -16.02
N TYR A 75 1.79 -13.09 -17.11
CA TYR A 75 1.15 -13.17 -18.42
C TYR A 75 1.57 -14.48 -19.09
N GLY A 76 1.25 -15.54 -18.44
CA GLY A 76 1.62 -16.85 -18.94
C GLY A 76 0.81 -17.28 -20.14
#